data_5c957897a14f9504cd4158730342cbb9
#
_entry.id   5c957897a14f9504cd4158730342cbb9
#
_cell.length_a   1.000
_cell.length_b   1.000
_cell.length_c   1.000
_cell.angle_alpha   90.00
_cell.angle_beta   90.00
_cell.angle_gamma   90.00
#
_symmetry.space_group_name_H-M   'P 1'
#
loop_
_entity.id
_entity.type
_entity.pdbx_description
1 polymer ?
#
loop_
_entity_poly.entity_id
_entity_poly.type
_entity_poly.pdbx_seq_one_letter_code
_entity_poly.pdbx_strand_id
1 'polypeptide(L)'
;MRPLQPRERQIVAVGILILVVAIVWFGLVQPIIGGFIARAEERSDLLAAYQRNERVLTGIAVWRTKADEQKDTQAQYAIVAPTKVLAVENLKQRLNRTVANVGGTVQAISELPAQAPEGWVRVRVDLQLTMSQLYKSLNRLENEAPYVVVGYVSVVADRAVQTGHLATMDVRLEISAPVRTSQSS
;
A
#
# COMPACT_ATOMS: atom_id res chain seq x y z
N MET A 1 12.09 80.18 -44.10
CA MET A 1 12.15 79.49 -42.80
C MET A 1 11.87 80.57 -41.71
N ARG A 2 10.75 80.47 -40.98
CA ARG A 2 10.42 81.45 -39.94
C ARG A 2 11.34 81.22 -38.71
N PRO A 3 12.03 82.29 -38.19
CA PRO A 3 12.81 82.14 -37.01
C PRO A 3 11.88 81.83 -35.80
N LEU A 4 12.15 80.71 -35.11
CA LEU A 4 11.44 80.30 -33.89
C LEU A 4 11.52 81.35 -32.79
N GLN A 5 10.39 81.73 -32.22
CA GLN A 5 10.33 82.66 -31.10
C GLN A 5 11.05 82.06 -29.87
N PRO A 6 11.64 82.88 -28.99
CA PRO A 6 12.45 82.38 -27.86
C PRO A 6 11.69 81.43 -26.94
N ARG A 7 10.34 81.54 -26.85
CA ARG A 7 9.46 80.63 -26.09
C ARG A 7 9.32 79.29 -26.76
N GLU A 8 9.21 79.21 -28.10
CA GLU A 8 9.13 77.96 -28.87
C GLU A 8 10.43 77.18 -28.75
N ARG A 9 11.59 77.86 -28.75
CA ARG A 9 12.91 77.24 -28.58
C ARG A 9 13.06 76.59 -27.18
N GLN A 10 12.51 77.19 -26.13
CA GLN A 10 12.51 76.60 -24.79
C GLN A 10 11.61 75.36 -24.72
N ILE A 11 10.47 75.38 -25.32
CA ILE A 11 9.54 74.23 -25.35
C ILE A 11 10.15 73.06 -26.13
N VAL A 12 10.80 73.32 -27.25
CA VAL A 12 11.49 72.30 -28.02
C VAL A 12 12.69 71.74 -27.25
N ALA A 13 13.45 72.56 -26.56
CA ALA A 13 14.58 72.12 -25.74
C ALA A 13 14.13 71.22 -24.58
N VAL A 14 13.03 71.58 -23.89
CA VAL A 14 12.45 70.77 -22.82
C VAL A 14 11.88 69.45 -23.40
N GLY A 15 11.21 69.51 -24.57
CA GLY A 15 10.71 68.33 -25.25
C GLY A 15 11.84 67.33 -25.61
N ILE A 16 12.96 67.82 -26.13
CA ILE A 16 14.13 67.00 -26.44
C ILE A 16 14.75 66.43 -25.14
N LEU A 17 14.82 67.18 -24.09
CA LEU A 17 15.34 66.74 -22.80
C LEU A 17 14.49 65.59 -22.23
N ILE A 18 13.18 65.70 -22.27
CA ILE A 18 12.24 64.69 -21.81
C ILE A 18 12.40 63.42 -22.69
N LEU A 19 12.52 63.58 -23.99
CA LEU A 19 12.69 62.47 -24.92
C LEU A 19 13.99 61.72 -24.65
N VAL A 20 15.09 62.43 -24.42
CA VAL A 20 16.39 61.81 -24.06
C VAL A 20 16.32 61.08 -22.73
N VAL A 21 15.70 61.66 -21.71
CA VAL A 21 15.48 61.01 -20.41
C VAL A 21 14.63 59.75 -20.58
N ALA A 22 13.58 59.81 -21.39
CA ALA A 22 12.73 58.65 -21.65
C ALA A 22 13.48 57.53 -22.38
N ILE A 23 14.31 57.86 -23.39
CA ILE A 23 15.14 56.85 -24.09
C ILE A 23 16.13 56.18 -23.13
N VAL A 24 16.79 57.00 -22.28
CA VAL A 24 17.74 56.42 -21.27
C VAL A 24 16.99 55.57 -20.27
N TRP A 25 15.84 55.99 -19.81
CA TRP A 25 15.04 55.21 -18.85
C TRP A 25 14.56 53.89 -19.41
N PHE A 26 13.91 53.93 -20.56
CA PHE A 26 13.35 52.70 -21.22
C PHE A 26 14.46 51.85 -21.86
N GLY A 27 15.51 52.44 -22.42
CA GLY A 27 16.57 51.74 -23.11
C GLY A 27 17.63 51.11 -22.24
N LEU A 28 17.98 51.78 -21.11
CA LEU A 28 19.06 51.32 -20.23
C LEU A 28 18.57 50.75 -18.90
N VAL A 29 17.65 51.46 -18.23
CA VAL A 29 17.26 51.10 -16.85
C VAL A 29 16.35 49.92 -16.82
N GLN A 30 15.36 49.84 -17.71
CA GLN A 30 14.37 48.75 -17.73
C GLN A 30 14.98 47.36 -18.04
N PRO A 31 15.87 47.20 -19.06
CA PRO A 31 16.45 45.87 -19.32
C PRO A 31 17.42 45.40 -18.22
N ILE A 32 18.08 46.34 -17.52
CA ILE A 32 18.99 45.99 -16.44
C ILE A 32 18.19 45.43 -15.23
N ILE A 33 17.12 46.13 -14.84
CA ILE A 33 16.27 45.69 -13.71
C ILE A 33 15.57 44.36 -14.05
N GLY A 34 15.04 44.21 -15.26
CA GLY A 34 14.39 42.97 -15.71
C GLY A 34 15.32 41.75 -15.71
N GLY A 35 16.60 41.98 -16.09
CA GLY A 35 17.62 40.92 -16.08
C GLY A 35 18.01 40.43 -14.68
N PHE A 36 17.97 41.33 -13.67
CA PHE A 36 18.24 40.94 -12.29
C PHE A 36 17.06 40.15 -11.65
N ILE A 37 15.84 40.51 -11.95
CA ILE A 37 14.63 39.84 -11.44
C ILE A 37 14.52 38.44 -12.04
N ALA A 38 14.72 38.30 -13.35
CA ALA A 38 14.67 37.00 -14.05
C ALA A 38 15.71 36.01 -13.49
N ARG A 39 16.93 36.46 -13.19
CA ARG A 39 17.96 35.61 -12.59
C ARG A 39 17.65 35.24 -11.13
N ALA A 40 16.98 36.11 -10.39
CA ALA A 40 16.56 35.81 -9.02
C ALA A 40 15.43 34.76 -8.99
N GLU A 41 14.47 34.84 -9.93
CA GLU A 41 13.40 33.84 -10.11
C GLU A 41 13.97 32.48 -10.52
N GLU A 42 14.89 32.43 -11.49
CA GLU A 42 15.52 31.19 -11.93
C GLU A 42 16.30 30.49 -10.79
N ARG A 43 16.97 31.25 -9.93
CA ARG A 43 17.63 30.70 -8.74
C ARG A 43 16.64 30.18 -7.71
N SER A 44 15.52 30.85 -7.50
CA SER A 44 14.47 30.40 -6.57
C SER A 44 13.80 29.12 -7.04
N ASP A 45 13.59 28.99 -8.35
CA ASP A 45 12.99 27.80 -8.96
C ASP A 45 13.93 26.59 -8.90
N LEU A 46 15.23 26.81 -9.14
CA LEU A 46 16.24 25.78 -8.98
C LEU A 46 16.34 25.31 -7.53
N LEU A 47 16.36 26.22 -6.55
CA LEU A 47 16.38 25.87 -5.13
C LEU A 47 15.12 25.11 -4.72
N ALA A 48 13.95 25.51 -5.21
CA ALA A 48 12.70 24.81 -4.96
C ALA A 48 12.68 23.41 -5.60
N ALA A 49 13.29 23.24 -6.78
CA ALA A 49 13.48 21.95 -7.44
C ALA A 49 14.44 21.05 -6.66
N TYR A 50 15.57 21.59 -6.20
CA TYR A 50 16.52 20.88 -5.33
C TYR A 50 15.86 20.40 -4.03
N GLN A 51 15.14 21.26 -3.33
CA GLN A 51 14.43 20.90 -2.10
C GLN A 51 13.34 19.84 -2.32
N ARG A 52 12.66 19.89 -3.46
CA ARG A 52 11.71 18.84 -3.84
C ARG A 52 12.40 17.51 -4.09
N ASN A 53 13.49 17.51 -4.83
CA ASN A 53 14.27 16.31 -5.11
C ASN A 53 14.87 15.70 -3.83
N GLU A 54 15.38 16.52 -2.93
CA GLU A 54 15.92 16.07 -1.64
C GLU A 54 14.85 15.45 -0.75
N ARG A 55 13.63 16.00 -0.70
CA ARG A 55 12.48 15.39 -0.01
C ARG A 55 12.07 14.05 -0.62
N VAL A 56 12.14 13.93 -1.94
CA VAL A 56 11.85 12.65 -2.61
C VAL A 56 12.93 11.62 -2.29
N LEU A 57 14.21 12.00 -2.33
CA LEU A 57 15.32 11.11 -2.02
C LEU A 57 15.33 10.65 -0.55
N THR A 58 15.08 11.54 0.40
CA THR A 58 14.92 11.17 1.82
C THR A 58 13.65 10.35 2.04
N GLY A 59 12.58 10.63 1.30
CA GLY A 59 11.35 9.82 1.30
C GLY A 59 11.59 8.39 0.84
N ILE A 60 12.42 8.16 -0.17
CA ILE A 60 12.72 6.81 -0.71
C ILE A 60 13.33 5.90 0.38
N ALA A 61 14.23 6.41 1.20
CA ALA A 61 14.83 5.65 2.30
C ALA A 61 13.77 5.18 3.31
N VAL A 62 12.86 6.07 3.70
CA VAL A 62 11.75 5.77 4.62
C VAL A 62 10.77 4.77 3.99
N TRP A 63 10.47 4.92 2.70
CA TRP A 63 9.60 3.98 1.99
C TRP A 63 10.23 2.60 1.83
N ARG A 64 11.56 2.52 1.62
CA ARG A 64 12.28 1.24 1.58
C ARG A 64 12.25 0.53 2.94
N THR A 65 12.54 1.24 4.03
CA THR A 65 12.45 0.65 5.37
C THR A 65 11.04 0.15 5.67
N LYS A 66 10.01 0.95 5.37
CA LYS A 66 8.61 0.51 5.52
C LYS A 66 8.25 -0.67 4.61
N ALA A 67 8.77 -0.72 3.37
CA ALA A 67 8.55 -1.84 2.48
C ALA A 67 9.25 -3.11 2.96
N ASP A 68 10.44 -3.00 3.55
CA ASP A 68 11.16 -4.14 4.12
C ASP A 68 10.49 -4.62 5.42
N GLU A 69 10.05 -3.72 6.30
CA GLU A 69 9.21 -4.06 7.46
C GLU A 69 7.89 -4.74 7.04
N GLN A 70 7.26 -4.27 5.96
CA GLN A 70 6.06 -4.92 5.42
C GLN A 70 6.35 -6.30 4.81
N LYS A 71 7.52 -6.49 4.17
CA LYS A 71 7.92 -7.81 3.66
C LYS A 71 8.15 -8.81 4.79
N ASP A 72 8.80 -8.40 5.87
CA ASP A 72 9.00 -9.23 7.05
C ASP A 72 7.68 -9.55 7.74
N THR A 73 6.78 -8.58 7.82
CA THR A 73 5.43 -8.78 8.32
C THR A 73 4.62 -9.69 7.39
N GLN A 74 4.71 -9.51 6.07
CA GLN A 74 4.05 -10.40 5.09
C GLN A 74 4.58 -11.85 5.15
N ALA A 75 5.85 -12.07 5.51
CA ALA A 75 6.39 -13.41 5.73
C ALA A 75 5.71 -14.14 6.88
N GLN A 76 5.19 -13.41 7.88
CA GLN A 76 4.40 -13.97 8.98
C GLN A 76 2.97 -14.34 8.55
N TYR A 77 2.45 -13.72 7.49
CA TYR A 77 1.08 -13.95 7.01
C TYR A 77 0.96 -15.11 6.01
N ALA A 78 2.06 -15.55 5.40
CA ALA A 78 2.04 -16.61 4.39
C ALA A 78 2.68 -17.91 4.92
N ILE A 79 2.21 -19.03 4.43
CA ILE A 79 2.88 -20.31 4.66
C ILE A 79 4.12 -20.36 3.78
N VAL A 80 5.29 -20.33 4.41
CA VAL A 80 6.56 -20.48 3.70
C VAL A 80 6.89 -21.96 3.58
N ALA A 81 7.01 -22.46 2.34
CA ALA A 81 7.39 -23.85 2.07
C ALA A 81 8.17 -23.94 0.75
N PRO A 82 9.06 -24.94 0.61
CA PRO A 82 9.80 -25.16 -0.63
C PRO A 82 8.91 -25.47 -1.84
N THR A 83 7.78 -26.11 -1.61
CA THR A 83 6.81 -26.47 -2.65
C THR A 83 5.38 -26.25 -2.18
N LYS A 84 4.45 -26.09 -3.14
CA LYS A 84 3.03 -25.96 -2.86
C LYS A 84 2.48 -27.18 -2.11
N VAL A 85 2.97 -28.38 -2.42
CA VAL A 85 2.56 -29.63 -1.76
C VAL A 85 2.90 -29.62 -0.28
N LEU A 86 4.13 -29.19 0.06
CA LEU A 86 4.55 -29.04 1.46
C LEU A 86 3.77 -27.94 2.19
N ALA A 87 3.41 -26.87 1.51
CA ALA A 87 2.55 -25.84 2.09
C ALA A 87 1.18 -26.38 2.47
N VAL A 88 0.56 -27.21 1.61
CA VAL A 88 -0.71 -27.89 1.89
C VAL A 88 -0.57 -28.81 3.09
N GLU A 89 0.50 -29.60 3.15
CA GLU A 89 0.72 -30.52 4.26
C GLU A 89 0.93 -29.78 5.58
N ASN A 90 1.69 -28.67 5.58
CA ASN A 90 1.85 -27.81 6.75
C ASN A 90 0.48 -27.22 7.21
N LEU A 91 -0.37 -26.83 6.27
CA LEU A 91 -1.72 -26.33 6.57
C LEU A 91 -2.59 -27.45 7.20
N LYS A 92 -2.55 -28.67 6.65
CA LYS A 92 -3.28 -29.83 7.19
C LYS A 92 -2.82 -30.18 8.62
N GLN A 93 -1.50 -30.21 8.85
CA GLN A 93 -0.95 -30.46 10.18
C GLN A 93 -1.36 -29.39 11.19
N ARG A 94 -1.35 -28.14 10.77
CA ARG A 94 -1.79 -27.04 11.62
C ARG A 94 -3.26 -27.15 12.00
N LEU A 95 -4.13 -27.45 11.02
CA LEU A 95 -5.55 -27.66 11.26
C LEU A 95 -5.79 -28.81 12.25
N ASN A 96 -5.12 -29.93 12.03
CA ASN A 96 -5.19 -31.08 12.95
C ASN A 96 -4.79 -30.71 14.38
N ARG A 97 -3.64 -29.98 14.55
CA ARG A 97 -3.16 -29.55 15.88
C ARG A 97 -4.14 -28.56 16.54
N THR A 98 -4.65 -27.59 15.76
CA THR A 98 -5.57 -26.58 16.32
C THR A 98 -6.86 -27.21 16.80
N VAL A 99 -7.44 -28.13 16.04
CA VAL A 99 -8.66 -28.84 16.37
C VAL A 99 -8.45 -29.80 17.55
N ALA A 100 -7.34 -30.55 17.54
CA ALA A 100 -6.99 -31.45 18.65
C ALA A 100 -6.79 -30.71 19.97
N ASN A 101 -6.12 -29.54 19.94
CA ASN A 101 -5.87 -28.69 21.12
C ASN A 101 -7.14 -28.16 21.78
N VAL A 102 -8.25 -28.07 21.07
CA VAL A 102 -9.54 -27.70 21.66
C VAL A 102 -10.41 -28.90 22.00
N GLY A 103 -9.91 -30.12 21.78
CA GLY A 103 -10.61 -31.37 22.06
C GLY A 103 -11.62 -31.77 20.97
N GLY A 104 -11.48 -31.23 19.76
CA GLY A 104 -12.27 -31.62 18.60
C GLY A 104 -11.64 -32.77 17.82
N THR A 105 -12.38 -33.29 16.84
CA THR A 105 -11.92 -34.37 15.97
C THR A 105 -11.99 -33.94 14.49
N VAL A 106 -10.91 -34.17 13.77
CA VAL A 106 -10.86 -34.02 12.31
C VAL A 106 -11.25 -35.33 11.69
N GLN A 107 -12.29 -35.32 10.87
CA GLN A 107 -12.79 -36.52 10.18
C GLN A 107 -12.12 -36.69 8.82
N ALA A 108 -12.01 -35.61 8.05
CA ALA A 108 -11.37 -35.64 6.74
C ALA A 108 -10.77 -34.27 6.39
N ILE A 109 -9.67 -34.29 5.65
CA ILE A 109 -9.12 -33.08 5.00
C ILE A 109 -8.87 -33.39 3.54
N SER A 110 -9.47 -32.61 2.66
CA SER A 110 -9.32 -32.72 1.20
C SER A 110 -8.78 -31.43 0.62
N GLU A 111 -7.90 -31.52 -0.36
CA GLU A 111 -7.37 -30.38 -1.09
C GLU A 111 -8.34 -29.97 -2.21
N LEU A 112 -8.47 -28.64 -2.44
CA LEU A 112 -9.30 -28.06 -3.49
C LEU A 112 -8.42 -27.24 -4.47
N PRO A 113 -7.55 -27.86 -5.25
CA PRO A 113 -6.57 -27.15 -6.07
C PRO A 113 -7.21 -26.30 -7.18
N ALA A 114 -8.31 -26.76 -7.76
CA ALA A 114 -9.01 -26.07 -8.84
C ALA A 114 -9.71 -24.77 -8.40
N GLN A 115 -9.92 -24.57 -7.10
CA GLN A 115 -10.59 -23.40 -6.54
C GLN A 115 -9.64 -22.44 -5.84
N ALA A 116 -8.33 -22.75 -5.79
CA ALA A 116 -7.34 -21.88 -5.16
C ALA A 116 -6.80 -20.86 -6.15
N PRO A 117 -6.81 -19.56 -5.83
CA PRO A 117 -6.12 -18.55 -6.62
C PRO A 117 -4.62 -18.86 -6.75
N GLU A 118 -3.96 -18.25 -7.74
CA GLU A 118 -2.50 -18.36 -7.87
C GLU A 118 -1.81 -17.84 -6.60
N GLY A 119 -0.80 -18.57 -6.12
CA GLY A 119 -0.11 -18.24 -4.86
C GLY A 119 -0.89 -18.59 -3.59
N TRP A 120 -2.03 -19.30 -3.72
CA TRP A 120 -2.85 -19.74 -2.60
C TRP A 120 -3.00 -21.25 -2.58
N VAL A 121 -3.28 -21.79 -1.41
CA VAL A 121 -3.76 -23.17 -1.21
C VAL A 121 -5.14 -23.12 -0.58
N ARG A 122 -6.00 -24.07 -0.96
CA ARG A 122 -7.33 -24.22 -0.39
C ARG A 122 -7.56 -25.67 0.01
N VAL A 123 -8.07 -25.84 1.21
CA VAL A 123 -8.43 -27.15 1.75
C VAL A 123 -9.85 -27.11 2.30
N ARG A 124 -10.55 -28.24 2.18
CA ARG A 124 -11.81 -28.48 2.86
C ARG A 124 -11.54 -29.44 4.01
N VAL A 125 -12.08 -29.12 5.17
CA VAL A 125 -11.95 -29.95 6.36
C VAL A 125 -13.33 -30.24 6.94
N ASP A 126 -13.57 -31.52 7.22
CA ASP A 126 -14.74 -32.02 7.91
C ASP A 126 -14.35 -32.31 9.38
N LEU A 127 -15.07 -31.70 10.30
CA LEU A 127 -14.74 -31.68 11.72
C LEU A 127 -15.95 -32.16 12.54
N GLN A 128 -15.67 -32.71 13.72
CA GLN A 128 -16.68 -32.96 14.73
C GLN A 128 -16.32 -32.20 15.99
N LEU A 129 -17.14 -31.18 16.34
CA LEU A 129 -16.85 -30.18 17.37
C LEU A 129 -18.14 -29.77 18.08
N THR A 130 -18.00 -29.30 19.31
CA THR A 130 -19.05 -28.49 19.95
C THR A 130 -18.94 -27.03 19.49
N MET A 131 -19.97 -26.21 19.72
CA MET A 131 -19.97 -24.80 19.36
C MET A 131 -18.82 -24.02 20.01
N SER A 132 -18.55 -24.31 21.28
CA SER A 132 -17.41 -23.67 22.01
C SER A 132 -16.06 -24.03 21.43
N GLN A 133 -15.87 -25.29 21.01
CA GLN A 133 -14.65 -25.76 20.35
C GLN A 133 -14.49 -25.15 18.97
N LEU A 134 -15.58 -25.03 18.19
CA LEU A 134 -15.60 -24.37 16.90
C LEU A 134 -15.15 -22.91 17.02
N TYR A 135 -15.76 -22.17 17.94
CA TYR A 135 -15.38 -20.76 18.19
C TYR A 135 -13.90 -20.62 18.54
N LYS A 136 -13.38 -21.45 19.47
CA LYS A 136 -11.96 -21.42 19.86
C LYS A 136 -11.04 -21.79 18.70
N SER A 137 -11.43 -22.76 17.87
CA SER A 137 -10.65 -23.16 16.69
C SER A 137 -10.57 -22.05 15.65
N LEU A 138 -11.71 -21.43 15.30
CA LEU A 138 -11.79 -20.32 14.35
C LEU A 138 -10.98 -19.12 14.85
N ASN A 139 -11.16 -18.75 16.12
CA ASN A 139 -10.41 -17.63 16.70
C ASN A 139 -8.89 -17.83 16.64
N ARG A 140 -8.41 -19.06 16.89
CA ARG A 140 -6.98 -19.36 16.74
C ARG A 140 -6.50 -19.35 15.29
N LEU A 141 -7.29 -19.93 14.38
CA LEU A 141 -6.94 -19.98 12.98
C LEU A 141 -6.86 -18.61 12.32
N GLU A 142 -7.75 -17.69 12.72
CA GLU A 142 -7.80 -16.35 12.16
C GLU A 142 -6.82 -15.36 12.80
N ASN A 143 -6.46 -15.55 14.07
CA ASN A 143 -5.64 -14.60 14.84
C ASN A 143 -4.18 -15.06 15.06
N GLU A 144 -3.84 -16.32 14.81
CA GLU A 144 -2.48 -16.82 14.95
C GLU A 144 -1.81 -16.97 13.57
N ALA A 145 -0.56 -16.52 13.46
CA ALA A 145 0.23 -16.66 12.22
C ALA A 145 0.61 -18.14 11.95
N PRO A 146 0.72 -18.54 10.69
CA PRO A 146 0.33 -17.88 9.45
C PRO A 146 -1.19 -17.76 9.34
N TYR A 147 -1.68 -16.59 8.90
CA TYR A 147 -3.11 -16.34 8.83
C TYR A 147 -3.80 -17.15 7.73
N VAL A 148 -5.03 -17.54 8.01
CA VAL A 148 -5.86 -18.25 7.05
C VAL A 148 -7.19 -17.53 6.85
N VAL A 149 -7.78 -17.71 5.67
CA VAL A 149 -9.07 -17.14 5.35
C VAL A 149 -10.08 -18.28 5.32
N VAL A 150 -11.11 -18.18 6.16
CA VAL A 150 -12.24 -19.11 6.17
C VAL A 150 -13.27 -18.61 5.15
N GLY A 151 -13.35 -19.30 4.02
CA GLY A 151 -14.23 -18.92 2.91
C GLY A 151 -15.64 -19.50 2.99
N TYR A 152 -15.79 -20.66 3.67
CA TYR A 152 -17.07 -21.34 3.79
C TYR A 152 -17.15 -22.06 5.13
N VAL A 153 -18.32 -21.99 5.75
CA VAL A 153 -18.65 -22.71 6.99
C VAL A 153 -20.03 -23.32 6.85
N SER A 154 -20.13 -24.63 7.06
CA SER A 154 -21.40 -25.35 7.15
C SER A 154 -21.43 -26.11 8.46
N VAL A 155 -22.52 -25.97 9.21
CA VAL A 155 -22.71 -26.61 10.51
C VAL A 155 -23.98 -27.41 10.46
N VAL A 156 -23.88 -28.72 10.76
CA VAL A 156 -25.03 -29.64 10.85
C VAL A 156 -25.09 -30.14 12.30
N ALA A 157 -26.19 -29.83 12.98
CA ALA A 157 -26.37 -30.07 14.39
C ALA A 157 -27.53 -31.05 14.71
N ASP A 158 -27.72 -32.06 13.86
CA ASP A 158 -28.87 -32.99 13.95
C ASP A 158 -28.98 -33.65 15.32
N ARG A 159 -27.86 -34.03 15.94
CA ARG A 159 -27.86 -34.67 17.26
C ARG A 159 -28.27 -33.72 18.39
N ALA A 160 -27.88 -32.45 18.31
CA ALA A 160 -28.24 -31.44 19.31
C ALA A 160 -29.75 -31.15 19.28
N VAL A 161 -30.36 -31.16 18.08
CA VAL A 161 -31.79 -30.95 17.88
C VAL A 161 -32.61 -32.15 18.45
N GLN A 162 -32.12 -33.39 18.29
CA GLN A 162 -32.81 -34.59 18.74
C GLN A 162 -32.72 -34.80 20.26
N THR A 163 -31.63 -34.43 20.89
CA THR A 163 -31.39 -34.74 22.32
C THR A 163 -31.59 -33.55 23.26
N GLY A 164 -31.69 -32.32 22.71
CA GLY A 164 -31.79 -31.07 23.50
C GLY A 164 -30.53 -30.75 24.32
N HIS A 165 -29.45 -31.52 24.16
CA HIS A 165 -28.19 -31.30 24.86
C HIS A 165 -27.13 -30.73 23.94
N LEU A 166 -26.13 -30.06 24.54
CA LEU A 166 -24.91 -29.58 23.82
C LEU A 166 -24.14 -30.80 23.26
N ALA A 167 -24.51 -31.23 22.08
CA ALA A 167 -23.85 -32.32 21.38
C ALA A 167 -22.77 -31.81 20.43
N THR A 168 -21.91 -32.73 20.01
CA THR A 168 -20.99 -32.50 18.91
C THR A 168 -21.73 -32.32 17.62
N MET A 169 -21.30 -31.35 16.80
CA MET A 169 -21.85 -31.01 15.50
C MET A 169 -20.90 -31.44 14.41
N ASP A 170 -21.40 -31.76 13.24
CA ASP A 170 -20.59 -31.95 12.05
C ASP A 170 -20.38 -30.61 11.38
N VAL A 171 -19.12 -30.18 11.25
CA VAL A 171 -18.74 -28.88 10.73
C VAL A 171 -17.86 -29.06 9.52
N ARG A 172 -18.23 -28.43 8.41
CA ARG A 172 -17.40 -28.35 7.20
C ARG A 172 -16.87 -26.94 7.02
N LEU A 173 -15.56 -26.81 6.89
CA LEU A 173 -14.88 -25.56 6.64
C LEU A 173 -14.11 -25.62 5.32
N GLU A 174 -14.12 -24.52 4.55
CA GLU A 174 -13.18 -24.31 3.47
C GLU A 174 -12.23 -23.19 3.85
N ILE A 175 -10.95 -23.51 3.86
CA ILE A 175 -9.90 -22.66 4.38
C ILE A 175 -8.89 -22.42 3.26
N SER A 176 -8.52 -21.16 3.07
CA SER A 176 -7.53 -20.72 2.12
C SER A 176 -6.36 -20.05 2.85
N ALA A 177 -5.16 -20.28 2.38
CA ALA A 177 -3.96 -19.61 2.91
C ALA A 177 -3.03 -19.18 1.78
N PRO A 178 -2.39 -18.00 1.89
CA PRO A 178 -1.36 -17.59 0.96
C PRO A 178 -0.09 -18.41 1.17
N VAL A 179 0.59 -18.73 0.07
CA VAL A 179 1.81 -19.53 0.07
C VAL A 179 2.95 -18.76 -0.57
N ARG A 180 4.11 -18.78 0.07
CA ARG A 180 5.37 -18.33 -0.50
C ARG A 180 6.27 -19.54 -0.73
N THR A 181 6.59 -19.80 -1.99
CA THR A 181 7.60 -20.82 -2.31
C THR A 181 8.99 -20.19 -2.26
N SER A 182 9.92 -20.83 -1.55
CA SER A 182 11.30 -20.32 -1.39
C SER A 182 12.12 -20.37 -2.70
N GLN A 183 11.54 -20.84 -3.81
CA GLN A 183 12.20 -20.95 -5.12
C GLN A 183 11.94 -19.75 -6.05
N SER A 184 11.17 -18.72 -5.65
CA SER A 184 11.03 -17.51 -6.48
C SER A 184 12.06 -16.47 -6.06
N SER A 185 13.31 -16.69 -6.49
CA SER A 185 14.40 -15.72 -6.47
C SER A 185 14.86 -15.48 -7.90
#